data_c8f186a1a4e3300f72710b0633fc1aea
#
_entry.id   c8f186a1a4e3300f72710b0633fc1aea
#
_cell.length_a   1.000
_cell.length_b   1.000
_cell.length_c   1.000
_cell.angle_alpha   90.00
_cell.angle_beta   90.00
_cell.angle_gamma   90.00
#
_symmetry.space_group_name_H-M   'P 1'
#
loop_
_entity.id
_entity.type
_entity.pdbx_description
1 polymer ?
#
loop_
_entity_poly.entity_id
_entity_poly.type
_entity_poly.pdbx_seq_one_letter_code
_entity_poly.pdbx_strand_id
1 'polypeptide(L)'
;EVLRLKGMAGPFDVLVPAGRMGSPQGLVETPDGKGLIVADYSSALWRIDLVTGEARLLAVPDNASLAGIDGLTATGNRLIAVQNGINPGRLLLITMNADWTAVAQVDLVIRTPAGENFTSGVVDDGQYVFVARSQWSDFDENGKAIGQGPAVIGEIPLP
;
A
#
# COMPACT_ATOMS: atom_id res chain seq x y z
N GLU A 1 -11.01 -2.57 10.10
CA GLU A 1 -11.62 -1.23 10.23
C GLU A 1 -10.63 -0.13 9.87
N VAL A 2 -11.13 1.08 9.55
CA VAL A 2 -10.33 2.29 9.38
C VAL A 2 -10.78 3.30 10.42
N LEU A 3 -9.82 3.82 11.19
CA LEU A 3 -10.07 4.76 12.27
C LEU A 3 -9.56 6.15 11.89
N ARG A 4 -10.26 7.19 12.34
CA ARG A 4 -9.85 8.58 12.20
C ARG A 4 -9.68 9.22 13.57
N LEU A 5 -8.51 9.80 13.82
CA LEU A 5 -8.25 10.58 15.03
C LEU A 5 -8.82 12.00 14.86
N LYS A 6 -9.60 12.47 15.81
CA LYS A 6 -10.12 13.84 15.87
C LYS A 6 -9.08 14.80 16.48
N GLY A 7 -8.30 15.46 15.64
CA GLY A 7 -7.22 16.35 16.09
C GLY A 7 -6.08 15.58 16.75
N MET A 8 -5.15 16.28 17.39
CA MET A 8 -3.90 15.68 17.93
C MET A 8 -4.09 14.81 19.17
N ALA A 9 -5.20 14.93 19.87
CA ALA A 9 -5.45 14.21 21.15
C ALA A 9 -6.94 13.85 21.35
N GLY A 10 -7.73 13.88 20.30
CA GLY A 10 -9.14 13.55 20.38
C GLY A 10 -9.41 12.04 20.39
N PRO A 11 -10.66 11.63 20.55
CA PRO A 11 -11.04 10.23 20.40
C PRO A 11 -10.91 9.77 18.96
N PHE A 12 -10.75 8.46 18.77
CA PHE A 12 -10.89 7.85 17.45
C PHE A 12 -12.38 7.73 17.07
N ASP A 13 -12.68 8.07 15.82
CA ASP A 13 -13.93 7.70 15.17
C ASP A 13 -13.70 6.50 14.28
N VAL A 14 -14.67 5.62 14.18
CA VAL A 14 -14.71 4.57 13.17
C VAL A 14 -15.14 5.20 11.83
N LEU A 15 -14.20 5.35 10.90
CA LEU A 15 -14.49 5.85 9.55
C LEU A 15 -15.07 4.73 8.68
N VAL A 16 -14.46 3.54 8.74
CA VAL A 16 -14.98 2.34 8.07
C VAL A 16 -15.06 1.20 9.09
N PRO A 17 -16.25 0.62 9.30
CA PRO A 17 -16.43 -0.43 10.30
C PRO A 17 -15.67 -1.72 9.95
N ALA A 18 -15.40 -2.51 10.98
CA ALA A 18 -14.81 -3.84 10.82
C ALA A 18 -15.67 -4.73 9.90
N GLY A 19 -15.00 -5.63 9.16
CA GLY A 19 -15.66 -6.55 8.22
C GLY A 19 -15.96 -5.96 6.84
N ARG A 20 -15.77 -4.65 6.63
CA ARG A 20 -15.92 -4.05 5.30
C ARG A 20 -14.73 -4.34 4.39
N MET A 21 -13.55 -4.38 4.97
CA MET A 21 -12.28 -4.76 4.35
C MET A 21 -11.69 -5.93 5.13
N GLY A 22 -11.01 -6.84 4.44
CA GLY A 22 -10.45 -8.02 5.11
C GLY A 22 -9.16 -7.70 5.86
N SER A 23 -8.26 -6.93 5.24
CA SER A 23 -6.95 -6.58 5.78
C SER A 23 -6.48 -5.23 5.24
N PRO A 24 -7.02 -4.09 5.71
CA PRO A 24 -6.56 -2.77 5.30
C PRO A 24 -5.14 -2.53 5.81
N GLN A 25 -4.24 -2.11 4.88
CA GLN A 25 -2.82 -1.88 5.10
C GLN A 25 -2.45 -0.43 4.74
N GLY A 26 -1.58 -0.22 3.75
CA GLY A 26 -1.14 1.10 3.31
C GLY A 26 -2.30 2.00 2.86
N LEU A 27 -2.23 3.28 3.19
CA LEU A 27 -3.24 4.26 2.80
C LEU A 27 -2.62 5.59 2.39
N VAL A 28 -3.28 6.29 1.46
CA VAL A 28 -2.91 7.64 1.03
C VAL A 28 -4.15 8.51 0.87
N GLU A 29 -3.99 9.80 1.11
CA GLU A 29 -5.05 10.78 0.86
C GLU A 29 -5.14 11.11 -0.64
N THR A 30 -6.35 11.33 -1.14
CA THR A 30 -6.54 11.82 -2.52
C THR A 30 -6.14 13.29 -2.62
N PRO A 31 -5.63 13.79 -3.79
CA PRO A 31 -5.12 15.15 -3.93
C PRO A 31 -6.15 16.26 -3.62
N ASP A 32 -7.43 15.95 -3.71
CA ASP A 32 -8.51 16.88 -3.40
C ASP A 32 -8.84 16.93 -1.89
N GLY A 33 -8.17 16.13 -1.07
CA GLY A 33 -8.39 16.03 0.37
C GLY A 33 -9.76 15.45 0.78
N LYS A 34 -10.50 14.83 -0.15
CA LYS A 34 -11.87 14.33 0.12
C LYS A 34 -11.96 12.83 0.28
N GLY A 35 -10.89 12.11 0.00
CA GLY A 35 -10.89 10.67 0.06
C GLY A 35 -9.57 10.07 0.51
N LEU A 36 -9.62 8.79 0.85
CA LEU A 36 -8.46 7.93 1.04
C LEU A 36 -8.48 6.82 -0.01
N ILE A 37 -7.32 6.47 -0.52
CA ILE A 37 -7.11 5.18 -1.18
C ILE A 37 -6.46 4.26 -0.15
N VAL A 38 -7.06 3.10 0.07
CA VAL A 38 -6.60 2.10 1.03
C VAL A 38 -6.31 0.80 0.30
N ALA A 39 -5.13 0.26 0.49
CA ALA A 39 -4.80 -1.08 0.05
C ALA A 39 -5.42 -2.08 1.03
N ASP A 40 -6.35 -2.88 0.57
CA ASP A 40 -6.81 -4.05 1.30
C ASP A 40 -6.06 -5.27 0.78
N TYR A 41 -5.18 -5.80 1.61
CA TYR A 41 -4.29 -6.92 1.27
C TYR A 41 -5.05 -8.15 0.74
N SER A 42 -6.28 -8.35 1.21
CA SER A 42 -7.11 -9.49 0.83
C SER A 42 -7.87 -9.29 -0.49
N SER A 43 -7.96 -8.06 -1.01
CA SER A 43 -8.76 -7.80 -2.21
C SER A 43 -8.04 -6.91 -3.24
N ALA A 44 -8.02 -5.60 -3.05
CA ALA A 44 -7.40 -4.63 -3.95
C ALA A 44 -7.38 -3.23 -3.31
N LEU A 45 -7.50 -2.18 -4.14
CA LEU A 45 -7.58 -0.80 -3.67
C LEU A 45 -9.04 -0.38 -3.44
N TRP A 46 -9.27 0.29 -2.32
CA TRP A 46 -10.55 0.88 -1.95
C TRP A 46 -10.44 2.40 -1.91
N ARG A 47 -11.48 3.09 -2.34
CA ARG A 47 -11.64 4.52 -2.10
C ARG A 47 -12.63 4.72 -0.97
N ILE A 48 -12.24 5.53 0.01
CA ILE A 48 -13.10 5.92 1.15
C ILE A 48 -13.39 7.41 1.02
N ASP A 49 -14.65 7.79 1.09
CA ASP A 49 -15.06 9.18 1.22
C ASP A 49 -14.86 9.65 2.67
N LEU A 50 -14.12 10.73 2.88
CA LEU A 50 -13.76 11.22 4.22
C LEU A 50 -14.91 11.91 4.96
N VAL A 51 -15.97 12.29 4.24
CA VAL A 51 -17.15 12.92 4.84
C VAL A 51 -18.16 11.86 5.28
N THR A 52 -18.47 10.92 4.39
CA THR A 52 -19.53 9.94 4.61
C THR A 52 -19.02 8.61 5.20
N GLY A 53 -17.73 8.31 5.07
CA GLY A 53 -17.16 6.99 5.39
C GLY A 53 -17.52 5.91 4.37
N GLU A 54 -18.16 6.27 3.25
CA GLU A 54 -18.49 5.30 2.23
C GLU A 54 -17.23 4.71 1.61
N ALA A 55 -17.09 3.38 1.65
CA ALA A 55 -15.95 2.64 1.12
C ALA A 55 -16.39 1.85 -0.13
N ARG A 56 -15.69 2.05 -1.25
CA ARG A 56 -15.93 1.39 -2.53
C ARG A 56 -14.66 0.75 -3.06
N LEU A 57 -14.78 -0.47 -3.54
CA LEU A 57 -13.70 -1.12 -4.29
C LEU A 57 -13.48 -0.36 -5.61
N LEU A 58 -12.23 -0.05 -5.93
CA LEU A 58 -11.89 0.61 -7.19
C LEU A 58 -11.96 -0.38 -8.36
N ALA A 59 -12.42 0.12 -9.50
CA ALA A 59 -12.27 -0.60 -10.76
C ALA A 59 -10.78 -0.67 -11.14
N VAL A 60 -10.35 -1.86 -11.57
CA VAL A 60 -8.97 -2.18 -11.96
C VAL A 60 -9.01 -2.76 -13.36
N PRO A 61 -8.03 -2.47 -14.24
CA PRO A 61 -7.94 -3.10 -15.55
C PRO A 61 -7.90 -4.63 -15.47
N ASP A 62 -8.57 -5.33 -16.40
CA ASP A 62 -8.72 -6.80 -16.40
C ASP A 62 -7.39 -7.57 -16.40
N ASN A 63 -6.31 -6.94 -16.87
CA ASN A 63 -4.96 -7.53 -16.92
C ASN A 63 -4.14 -7.29 -15.65
N ALA A 64 -4.71 -6.69 -14.60
CA ALA A 64 -4.00 -6.38 -13.37
C ALA A 64 -4.67 -7.02 -12.15
N SER A 65 -3.84 -7.44 -11.19
CA SER A 65 -4.28 -7.90 -9.87
C SER A 65 -3.58 -7.09 -8.79
N LEU A 66 -4.36 -6.50 -7.89
CA LEU A 66 -3.87 -5.61 -6.83
C LEU A 66 -4.10 -6.18 -5.41
N ALA A 67 -4.49 -7.45 -5.29
CA ALA A 67 -4.48 -8.13 -3.99
C ALA A 67 -3.05 -8.32 -3.50
N GLY A 68 -2.85 -8.33 -2.18
CA GLY A 68 -1.53 -8.49 -1.57
C GLY A 68 -0.66 -7.23 -1.58
N ILE A 69 -1.24 -6.05 -1.75
CA ILE A 69 -0.53 -4.77 -1.56
C ILE A 69 -0.50 -4.46 -0.07
N ASP A 70 0.72 -4.24 0.44
CA ASP A 70 1.05 -3.87 1.81
C ASP A 70 1.33 -2.36 1.92
N GLY A 71 2.40 -1.89 1.28
CA GLY A 71 2.79 -0.48 1.28
C GLY A 71 2.17 0.31 0.12
N LEU A 72 1.75 1.55 0.41
CA LEU A 72 1.19 2.46 -0.58
C LEU A 72 1.71 3.88 -0.35
N THR A 73 2.20 4.54 -1.42
CA THR A 73 2.71 5.92 -1.38
C THR A 73 2.22 6.68 -2.60
N ALA A 74 1.74 7.91 -2.42
CA ALA A 74 1.27 8.74 -3.53
C ALA A 74 2.40 9.63 -4.09
N THR A 75 2.40 9.82 -5.42
CA THR A 75 3.25 10.78 -6.12
C THR A 75 2.54 11.34 -7.36
N GLY A 76 2.17 12.61 -7.35
CA GLY A 76 1.34 13.21 -8.40
C GLY A 76 -0.02 12.49 -8.52
N ASN A 77 -0.36 12.02 -9.71
CA ASN A 77 -1.56 11.20 -9.97
C ASN A 77 -1.29 9.69 -9.93
N ARG A 78 -0.17 9.26 -9.35
CA ARG A 78 0.26 7.88 -9.32
C ARG A 78 0.44 7.39 -7.89
N LEU A 79 0.34 6.07 -7.73
CA LEU A 79 0.67 5.36 -6.50
C LEU A 79 1.85 4.43 -6.76
N ILE A 80 2.77 4.37 -5.81
CA ILE A 80 3.78 3.33 -5.74
C ILE A 80 3.26 2.31 -4.73
N ALA A 81 3.13 1.07 -5.15
CA ALA A 81 2.57 0.00 -4.35
C ALA A 81 3.56 -1.14 -4.16
N VAL A 82 3.78 -1.52 -2.91
CA VAL A 82 4.53 -2.73 -2.55
C VAL A 82 3.55 -3.88 -2.48
N GLN A 83 3.64 -4.80 -3.44
CA GLN A 83 2.80 -6.00 -3.49
C GLN A 83 3.64 -7.21 -3.08
N ASN A 84 3.63 -7.53 -1.79
CA ASN A 84 4.40 -8.60 -1.19
C ASN A 84 3.56 -9.85 -0.86
N GLY A 85 2.23 -9.80 -1.04
CA GLY A 85 1.32 -10.93 -0.89
C GLY A 85 1.34 -11.94 -2.02
N ILE A 86 2.27 -11.80 -2.96
CA ILE A 86 2.50 -12.73 -4.07
C ILE A 86 3.98 -13.10 -4.15
N ASN A 87 4.31 -14.17 -4.86
CA ASN A 87 5.69 -14.60 -5.04
C ASN A 87 6.02 -14.75 -6.54
N PRO A 88 7.06 -14.07 -7.09
CA PRO A 88 7.85 -13.03 -6.42
C PRO A 88 7.01 -11.78 -6.12
N GLY A 89 7.33 -11.12 -5.00
CA GLY A 89 6.78 -9.79 -4.69
C GLY A 89 7.22 -8.76 -5.73
N ARG A 90 6.59 -7.57 -5.73
CA ARG A 90 6.90 -6.54 -6.73
C ARG A 90 6.58 -5.13 -6.24
N LEU A 91 7.25 -4.16 -6.84
CA LEU A 91 6.83 -2.77 -6.83
C LEU A 91 6.03 -2.48 -8.10
N LEU A 92 4.90 -1.85 -7.91
CA LEU A 92 4.01 -1.41 -8.98
C LEU A 92 3.94 0.11 -9.00
N LEU A 93 3.85 0.67 -10.20
CA LEU A 93 3.43 2.04 -10.43
C LEU A 93 1.99 2.00 -10.94
N ILE A 94 1.08 2.57 -10.18
CA ILE A 94 -0.35 2.56 -10.46
C ILE A 94 -0.76 3.99 -10.83
N THR A 95 -1.24 4.19 -12.04
CA THR A 95 -1.79 5.46 -12.49
C THR A 95 -3.27 5.50 -12.19
N MET A 96 -3.70 6.53 -11.48
CA MET A 96 -5.10 6.79 -11.18
C MET A 96 -5.74 7.62 -12.31
N ASN A 97 -7.04 7.47 -12.51
CA ASN A 97 -7.80 8.40 -13.33
C ASN A 97 -7.86 9.79 -12.65
N ALA A 98 -8.32 10.82 -13.38
CA ALA A 98 -8.23 12.22 -12.94
C ALA A 98 -8.95 12.50 -11.62
N ASP A 99 -10.02 11.80 -11.32
CA ASP A 99 -10.84 11.97 -10.10
C ASP A 99 -10.57 10.91 -9.02
N TRP A 100 -9.57 10.07 -9.20
CA TRP A 100 -9.16 9.03 -8.25
C TRP A 100 -10.27 8.01 -7.92
N THR A 101 -11.15 7.75 -8.88
CA THR A 101 -12.27 6.80 -8.72
C THR A 101 -12.02 5.44 -9.37
N ALA A 102 -10.95 5.32 -10.16
CA ALA A 102 -10.55 4.08 -10.81
C ALA A 102 -9.04 4.04 -11.07
N VAL A 103 -8.51 2.85 -11.18
CA VAL A 103 -7.15 2.59 -11.68
C VAL A 103 -7.17 2.65 -13.21
N ALA A 104 -6.34 3.52 -13.79
CA ALA A 104 -6.23 3.66 -15.24
C ALA A 104 -5.17 2.72 -15.83
N GLN A 105 -4.04 2.53 -15.13
CA GLN A 105 -2.92 1.71 -15.59
C GLN A 105 -2.14 1.13 -14.42
N VAL A 106 -1.55 -0.04 -14.63
CA VAL A 106 -0.65 -0.70 -13.66
C VAL A 106 0.61 -1.15 -14.39
N ASP A 107 1.74 -0.60 -13.96
CA ASP A 107 3.06 -0.93 -14.51
C ASP A 107 3.89 -1.66 -13.46
N LEU A 108 4.61 -2.69 -13.92
CA LEU A 108 5.61 -3.36 -13.09
C LEU A 108 6.90 -2.55 -13.09
N VAL A 109 7.36 -2.12 -11.91
CA VAL A 109 8.64 -1.43 -11.76
C VAL A 109 9.77 -2.43 -11.57
N ILE A 110 9.72 -3.20 -10.48
CA ILE A 110 10.71 -4.26 -10.20
C ILE A 110 10.02 -5.46 -9.52
N ARG A 111 10.67 -6.61 -9.56
CA ARG A 111 10.32 -7.81 -8.80
C ARG A 111 11.31 -8.03 -7.67
N THR A 112 10.85 -8.61 -6.56
CA THR A 112 11.75 -9.01 -5.49
C THR A 112 12.69 -10.11 -5.97
N PRO A 113 13.98 -10.07 -5.60
CA PRO A 113 14.85 -11.22 -5.70
C PRO A 113 14.29 -12.42 -4.93
N ALA A 114 14.72 -13.62 -5.31
CA ALA A 114 14.28 -14.84 -4.64
C ALA A 114 14.69 -14.82 -3.16
N GLY A 115 13.73 -15.10 -2.27
CA GLY A 115 13.95 -15.13 -0.82
C GLY A 115 13.94 -13.76 -0.14
N GLU A 116 13.70 -12.68 -0.89
CA GLU A 116 13.53 -11.33 -0.34
C GLU A 116 12.07 -10.89 -0.34
N ASN A 117 11.76 -9.89 0.47
CA ASN A 117 10.42 -9.37 0.55
C ASN A 117 10.44 -7.85 0.79
N PHE A 118 9.87 -7.10 -0.14
CA PHE A 118 9.68 -5.66 0.01
C PHE A 118 8.57 -5.38 1.02
N THR A 119 8.66 -4.26 1.73
CA THR A 119 7.57 -3.84 2.62
C THR A 119 7.10 -2.43 2.27
N SER A 120 7.38 -1.44 3.06
CA SER A 120 6.93 -0.06 2.81
C SER A 120 8.09 0.82 2.35
N GLY A 121 7.75 2.00 1.86
CA GLY A 121 8.73 2.99 1.46
C GLY A 121 8.12 4.38 1.42
N VAL A 122 8.93 5.35 1.03
CA VAL A 122 8.61 6.77 0.96
C VAL A 122 9.20 7.39 -0.29
N VAL A 123 8.55 8.44 -0.80
CA VAL A 123 9.14 9.27 -1.85
C VAL A 123 10.02 10.33 -1.19
N ASP A 124 11.27 10.40 -1.61
CA ASP A 124 12.26 11.37 -1.17
C ASP A 124 13.10 11.83 -2.36
N ASP A 125 13.23 13.14 -2.56
CA ASP A 125 14.03 13.81 -3.61
C ASP A 125 13.93 13.14 -5.00
N GLY A 126 12.72 12.84 -5.45
CA GLY A 126 12.47 12.21 -6.77
C GLY A 126 12.80 10.73 -6.86
N GLN A 127 13.10 10.10 -5.74
CA GLN A 127 13.33 8.67 -5.63
C GLN A 127 12.27 8.00 -4.75
N TYR A 128 12.07 6.71 -4.95
CA TYR A 128 11.35 5.87 -4.00
C TYR A 128 12.34 5.06 -3.18
N VAL A 129 12.40 5.36 -1.90
CA VAL A 129 13.24 4.68 -0.91
C VAL A 129 12.39 3.67 -0.15
N PHE A 130 12.79 2.43 -0.10
CA PHE A 130 11.97 1.35 0.43
C PHE A 130 12.78 0.28 1.18
N VAL A 131 12.13 -0.47 2.02
CA VAL A 131 12.72 -1.66 2.65
C VAL A 131 12.76 -2.78 1.63
N ALA A 132 13.94 -3.04 1.08
CA ALA A 132 14.17 -4.03 0.03
C ALA A 132 14.26 -5.47 0.59
N ARG A 133 14.75 -5.63 1.82
CA ARG A 133 14.72 -6.88 2.56
C ARG A 133 14.09 -6.64 3.92
N SER A 134 12.89 -7.17 4.10
CA SER A 134 12.28 -7.26 5.42
C SER A 134 12.95 -8.40 6.20
N GLN A 135 12.92 -8.32 7.52
CA GLN A 135 13.50 -9.36 8.38
C GLN A 135 12.47 -10.41 8.82
N TRP A 136 11.31 -10.50 8.17
CA TRP A 136 10.28 -11.46 8.55
C TRP A 136 10.76 -12.91 8.49
N SER A 137 11.61 -13.25 7.51
CA SER A 137 12.23 -14.58 7.40
C SER A 137 13.26 -14.88 8.48
N ASP A 138 13.66 -13.89 9.26
CA ASP A 138 14.61 -14.06 10.37
C ASP A 138 13.91 -14.45 11.70
N PHE A 139 12.59 -14.65 11.67
CA PHE A 139 11.79 -15.09 12.81
C PHE A 139 11.04 -16.38 12.51
N ASP A 140 10.90 -17.25 13.50
CA ASP A 140 10.06 -18.45 13.41
C ASP A 140 8.57 -18.11 13.67
N GLU A 141 7.71 -19.12 13.58
CA GLU A 141 6.27 -19.01 13.79
C GLU A 141 5.87 -18.49 15.20
N ASN A 142 6.77 -18.58 16.16
CA ASN A 142 6.58 -18.11 17.55
C ASN A 142 7.18 -16.70 17.77
N GLY A 143 7.70 -16.07 16.70
CA GLY A 143 8.35 -14.76 16.79
C GLY A 143 9.76 -14.78 17.37
N LYS A 144 10.39 -15.97 17.48
CA LYS A 144 11.78 -16.11 17.94
C LYS A 144 12.73 -15.87 16.78
N ALA A 145 13.75 -15.03 16.98
CA ALA A 145 14.78 -14.79 15.98
C ALA A 145 15.55 -16.08 15.65
N ILE A 146 15.59 -16.46 14.37
CA ILE A 146 16.30 -17.60 13.80
C ILE A 146 17.36 -17.18 12.79
N GLY A 147 17.38 -15.91 12.38
CA GLY A 147 18.35 -15.27 11.52
C GLY A 147 18.81 -13.94 12.09
N GLN A 148 19.82 -13.35 11.49
CA GLN A 148 20.40 -12.07 11.90
C GLN A 148 20.86 -11.24 10.68
N GLY A 149 20.18 -11.38 9.56
CA GLY A 149 20.50 -10.59 8.39
C GLY A 149 20.18 -9.10 8.60
N PRO A 150 20.97 -8.16 8.06
CA PRO A 150 20.65 -6.75 8.12
C PRO A 150 19.38 -6.45 7.31
N ALA A 151 18.62 -5.45 7.74
CA ALA A 151 17.65 -4.82 6.86
C ALA A 151 18.39 -4.16 5.67
N VAL A 152 17.81 -4.24 4.49
CA VAL A 152 18.37 -3.62 3.28
C VAL A 152 17.40 -2.53 2.82
N ILE A 153 17.94 -1.34 2.63
CA ILE A 153 17.22 -0.22 2.02
C ILE A 153 17.58 -0.16 0.55
N GLY A 154 16.57 -0.14 -0.30
CA GLY A 154 16.68 0.07 -1.73
C GLY A 154 16.18 1.46 -2.13
N GLU A 155 16.67 1.97 -3.23
CA GLU A 155 16.19 3.20 -3.84
C GLU A 155 16.07 3.02 -5.35
N ILE A 156 15.06 3.64 -5.93
CA ILE A 156 14.84 3.68 -7.37
C ILE A 156 14.41 5.09 -7.79
N PRO A 157 14.87 5.60 -8.94
CA PRO A 157 14.38 6.85 -9.48
C PRO A 157 12.89 6.70 -9.84
N LEU A 158 12.12 7.76 -9.59
CA LEU A 158 10.74 7.82 -10.06
C LEU A 158 10.70 8.25 -11.52
N PRO A 159 9.92 7.58 -12.37
CA PRO A 159 9.77 7.92 -13.78
C PRO A 159 8.91 9.18 -14.00
#